data_174ea13f19aae31b0095161167990f07
#
_entry.id   174ea13f19aae31b0095161167990f07
#
_cell.length_a   1.000
_cell.length_b   1.000
_cell.length_c   1.000
_cell.angle_alpha   90.00
_cell.angle_beta   90.00
_cell.angle_gamma   90.00
#
_symmetry.space_group_name_H-M   'P 1'
#
loop_
_entity.id
_entity.type
_entity.pdbx_description
1 polymer ?
#
loop_
_entity_poly.entity_id
_entity_poly.type
_entity_poly.pdbx_seq_one_letter_code
_entity_poly.pdbx_strand_id
1 'polypeptide(L)'
;MQGSGEIGKIVAHAPYTLNPCAKEEKTLEFARNTMQDDLRRMEFVPGNFYNFHPGSHVGQGTEEGIRKIAETLDLAMFEGQTTIVLLETMAGKGTEVGGRFEELRAIIDRTAMQEKLGVCLDTCHVSDAGYDIAGNLEAVLEEFDRVIGLPRLRALHLNDSKNLLASHKDRHERLGEG
;
A
#
# COMPACT_ATOMS: atom_id res chain seq x y z
N MET A 1 -22.73 -7.16 -12.96
CA MET A 1 -21.70 -6.76 -13.94
C MET A 1 -20.39 -7.52 -13.72
N GLN A 2 -19.82 -7.59 -12.51
CA GLN A 2 -18.58 -8.36 -12.27
C GLN A 2 -18.74 -9.86 -12.58
N GLY A 3 -19.89 -10.46 -12.35
CA GLY A 3 -20.17 -11.87 -12.66
C GLY A 3 -20.42 -12.17 -14.15
N SER A 4 -20.62 -11.15 -15.00
CA SER A 4 -20.78 -11.31 -16.46
C SER A 4 -19.45 -11.29 -17.22
N GLY A 5 -18.31 -11.05 -16.55
CA GLY A 5 -17.00 -10.91 -17.18
C GLY A 5 -16.74 -9.54 -17.83
N GLU A 6 -17.68 -8.61 -17.73
CA GLU A 6 -17.52 -7.25 -18.27
C GLU A 6 -16.65 -6.36 -17.42
N ILE A 7 -16.54 -6.64 -16.11
CA ILE A 7 -15.71 -5.91 -15.15
C ILE A 7 -14.79 -6.91 -14.47
N GLY A 8 -13.50 -6.62 -14.44
CA GLY A 8 -12.49 -7.39 -13.72
C GLY A 8 -12.54 -7.16 -12.21
N LYS A 9 -11.39 -7.24 -11.56
CA LYS A 9 -11.28 -6.95 -10.12
C LYS A 9 -11.47 -5.46 -9.85
N ILE A 10 -12.15 -5.17 -8.74
CA ILE A 10 -12.27 -3.81 -8.22
C ILE A 10 -11.12 -3.58 -7.23
N VAL A 11 -10.44 -2.47 -7.35
CA VAL A 11 -9.47 -1.97 -6.37
C VAL A 11 -10.06 -0.71 -5.76
N ALA A 12 -10.63 -0.83 -4.56
CA ALA A 12 -11.08 0.33 -3.82
C ALA A 12 -9.89 0.97 -3.11
N HIS A 13 -9.81 2.30 -3.15
CA HIS A 13 -8.73 3.03 -2.49
C HIS A 13 -9.23 3.72 -1.22
N ALA A 14 -8.53 3.52 -0.11
CA ALA A 14 -8.78 4.24 1.13
C ALA A 14 -8.64 5.76 0.93
N PRO A 15 -9.31 6.60 1.75
CA PRO A 15 -9.04 8.03 1.75
C PRO A 15 -7.55 8.32 1.97
N TYR A 16 -6.96 9.21 1.16
CA TYR A 16 -5.54 9.57 1.28
C TYR A 16 -5.17 10.20 2.64
N THR A 17 -6.17 10.67 3.39
CA THR A 17 -6.01 11.21 4.75
C THR A 17 -5.92 10.12 5.82
N LEU A 18 -6.16 8.86 5.46
CA LEU A 18 -6.03 7.73 6.37
C LEU A 18 -4.57 7.53 6.75
N ASN A 19 -4.25 7.55 8.05
CA ASN A 19 -2.89 7.36 8.54
C ASN A 19 -2.87 6.33 9.69
N PRO A 20 -2.69 5.03 9.36
CA PRO A 20 -2.72 3.96 10.35
C PRO A 20 -1.48 3.90 11.26
N CYS A 21 -0.49 4.76 11.05
CA CYS A 21 0.66 4.92 11.94
C CYS A 21 0.77 6.31 12.58
N ALA A 22 -0.34 7.03 12.63
CA ALA A 22 -0.38 8.37 13.22
C ALA A 22 0.13 8.39 14.67
N LYS A 23 0.75 9.51 15.04
CA LYS A 23 1.17 9.79 16.41
C LYS A 23 -0.01 10.12 17.32
N GLU A 24 -0.94 10.91 16.81
CA GLU A 24 -2.14 11.32 17.52
C GLU A 24 -3.16 10.17 17.59
N GLU A 25 -3.61 9.84 18.81
CA GLU A 25 -4.55 8.75 19.04
C GLU A 25 -5.87 8.94 18.26
N LYS A 26 -6.40 10.17 18.23
CA LYS A 26 -7.63 10.48 17.48
C LYS A 26 -7.51 10.18 15.99
N THR A 27 -6.36 10.49 15.38
CA THR A 27 -6.09 10.21 13.97
C THR A 27 -5.93 8.71 13.74
N LEU A 28 -5.29 8.01 14.67
CA LEU A 28 -5.11 6.57 14.64
C LEU A 28 -6.45 5.83 14.80
N GLU A 29 -7.31 6.24 15.73
CA GLU A 29 -8.66 5.70 15.90
C GLU A 29 -9.53 5.93 14.65
N PHE A 30 -9.43 7.12 14.06
CA PHE A 30 -10.13 7.40 12.80
C PHE A 30 -9.68 6.42 11.69
N ALA A 31 -8.37 6.18 11.57
CA ALA A 31 -7.85 5.25 10.57
C ALA A 31 -8.34 3.81 10.82
N ARG A 32 -8.32 3.33 12.06
CA ARG A 32 -8.81 2.02 12.48
C ARG A 32 -10.29 1.83 12.16
N ASN A 33 -11.11 2.79 12.57
CA ASN A 33 -12.57 2.74 12.36
C ASN A 33 -12.93 2.81 10.89
N THR A 34 -12.28 3.69 10.11
CA THR A 34 -12.50 3.82 8.68
C THR A 34 -12.14 2.54 7.95
N MET A 35 -10.95 1.99 8.20
CA MET A 35 -10.52 0.74 7.56
C MET A 35 -11.44 -0.43 7.90
N GLN A 36 -11.89 -0.52 9.16
CA GLN A 36 -12.82 -1.57 9.59
C GLN A 36 -14.19 -1.47 8.89
N ASP A 37 -14.73 -0.25 8.75
CA ASP A 37 -15.99 -0.01 8.03
C ASP A 37 -15.84 -0.29 6.53
N ASP A 38 -14.77 0.19 5.91
CA ASP A 38 -14.49 -0.03 4.50
C ASP A 38 -14.34 -1.51 4.16
N LEU A 39 -13.60 -2.28 4.96
CA LEU A 39 -13.44 -3.72 4.74
C LEU A 39 -14.76 -4.48 4.85
N ARG A 40 -15.64 -4.11 5.80
CA ARG A 40 -16.98 -4.68 5.88
C ARG A 40 -17.83 -4.33 4.66
N ARG A 41 -17.73 -3.11 4.15
CA ARG A 41 -18.43 -2.69 2.91
C ARG A 41 -17.91 -3.41 1.69
N MET A 42 -16.62 -3.70 1.62
CA MET A 42 -16.02 -4.45 0.51
C MET A 42 -16.61 -5.86 0.37
N GLU A 43 -17.12 -6.45 1.44
CA GLU A 43 -17.77 -7.77 1.37
C GLU A 43 -19.15 -7.75 0.66
N PHE A 44 -19.72 -6.58 0.33
CA PHE A 44 -20.83 -6.48 -0.62
C PHE A 44 -20.40 -6.72 -2.08
N VAL A 45 -19.11 -6.63 -2.36
CA VAL A 45 -18.47 -6.97 -3.64
C VAL A 45 -17.31 -7.93 -3.38
N PRO A 46 -17.58 -9.19 -3.01
CA PRO A 46 -16.60 -10.11 -2.46
C PRO A 46 -15.46 -10.45 -3.44
N GLY A 47 -14.30 -10.79 -2.88
CA GLY A 47 -13.14 -11.25 -3.64
C GLY A 47 -12.40 -10.15 -4.41
N ASN A 48 -12.55 -8.90 -4.02
CA ASN A 48 -11.88 -7.74 -4.58
C ASN A 48 -10.72 -7.25 -3.71
N PHE A 49 -10.18 -6.07 -3.99
CA PHE A 49 -9.02 -5.49 -3.34
C PHE A 49 -9.36 -4.17 -2.64
N TYR A 50 -8.77 -3.95 -1.49
CA TYR A 50 -8.79 -2.67 -0.78
C TYR A 50 -7.35 -2.17 -0.62
N ASN A 51 -7.03 -1.05 -1.25
CA ASN A 51 -5.70 -0.45 -1.27
C ASN A 51 -5.61 0.73 -0.31
N PHE A 52 -4.50 0.89 0.39
CA PHE A 52 -4.26 2.02 1.27
C PHE A 52 -2.78 2.41 1.33
N HIS A 53 -2.52 3.68 1.59
CA HIS A 53 -1.19 4.18 1.92
C HIS A 53 -0.81 3.77 3.35
N PRO A 54 0.35 3.14 3.59
CA PRO A 54 0.81 2.80 4.93
C PRO A 54 0.89 3.99 5.89
N GLY A 55 1.01 5.22 5.34
CA GLY A 55 0.94 6.46 6.10
C GLY A 55 2.30 6.99 6.54
N SER A 56 2.28 7.85 7.54
CA SER A 56 3.45 8.61 7.98
C SER A 56 3.61 8.52 9.50
N HIS A 57 4.80 8.13 9.96
CA HIS A 57 5.06 7.89 11.39
C HIS A 57 5.26 9.18 12.22
N VAL A 58 5.28 10.34 11.58
CA VAL A 58 5.31 11.67 12.23
C VAL A 58 6.35 11.77 13.37
N GLY A 59 7.59 11.39 13.06
CA GLY A 59 8.72 11.48 13.99
C GLY A 59 8.79 10.40 15.07
N GLN A 60 7.90 9.38 15.07
CA GLN A 60 7.95 8.27 16.02
C GLN A 60 9.00 7.21 15.66
N GLY A 61 9.51 7.24 14.43
CA GLY A 61 10.40 6.24 13.85
C GLY A 61 9.67 5.19 13.02
N THR A 62 10.35 4.69 11.99
CA THR A 62 9.79 3.72 11.03
C THR A 62 9.31 2.44 11.73
N GLU A 63 10.07 1.94 12.69
CA GLU A 63 9.75 0.72 13.45
C GLU A 63 8.42 0.83 14.21
N GLU A 64 8.19 1.97 14.87
CA GLU A 64 6.93 2.26 15.55
C GLU A 64 5.77 2.44 14.54
N GLY A 65 6.07 3.06 13.39
CA GLY A 65 5.10 3.16 12.28
C GLY A 65 4.66 1.79 11.80
N ILE A 66 5.58 0.89 11.49
CA ILE A 66 5.32 -0.49 11.07
C ILE A 66 4.48 -1.24 12.11
N ARG A 67 4.83 -1.14 13.39
CA ARG A 67 4.09 -1.76 14.48
C ARG A 67 2.62 -1.31 14.52
N LYS A 68 2.37 0.01 14.44
CA LYS A 68 1.02 0.59 14.46
C LYS A 68 0.20 0.21 13.23
N ILE A 69 0.83 0.14 12.05
CA ILE A 69 0.15 -0.31 10.83
C ILE A 69 -0.30 -1.75 10.98
N ALA A 70 0.59 -2.65 11.43
CA ALA A 70 0.25 -4.06 11.66
C ALA A 70 -0.88 -4.22 12.67
N GLU A 71 -0.84 -3.50 13.80
CA GLU A 71 -1.92 -3.49 14.80
C GLU A 71 -3.25 -2.98 14.21
N THR A 72 -3.20 -1.94 13.36
CA THR A 72 -4.40 -1.43 12.71
C THR A 72 -4.99 -2.46 11.77
N LEU A 73 -4.16 -3.18 11.01
CA LEU A 73 -4.59 -4.28 10.14
C LEU A 73 -5.22 -5.41 10.94
N ASP A 74 -4.59 -5.84 12.03
CA ASP A 74 -5.11 -6.90 12.90
C ASP A 74 -6.45 -6.55 13.55
N LEU A 75 -6.68 -5.26 13.83
CA LEU A 75 -7.96 -4.78 14.38
C LEU A 75 -9.04 -4.61 13.30
N ALA A 76 -8.66 -4.29 12.07
CA ALA A 76 -9.61 -4.00 11.00
C ALA A 76 -10.02 -5.26 10.22
N MET A 77 -9.10 -6.18 9.98
CA MET A 77 -9.36 -7.42 9.26
C MET A 77 -10.12 -8.42 10.15
N PHE A 78 -10.85 -9.34 9.52
CA PHE A 78 -11.68 -10.31 10.22
C PHE A 78 -11.70 -11.68 9.53
N GLU A 79 -11.98 -12.71 10.31
CA GLU A 79 -12.12 -14.07 9.81
C GLU A 79 -13.28 -14.17 8.80
N GLY A 80 -13.05 -14.88 7.69
CA GLY A 80 -14.03 -15.02 6.61
C GLY A 80 -14.01 -13.86 5.60
N GLN A 81 -13.22 -12.80 5.83
CA GLN A 81 -13.03 -11.74 4.86
C GLN A 81 -12.54 -12.30 3.51
N THR A 82 -13.16 -11.88 2.41
CA THR A 82 -12.76 -12.26 1.04
C THR A 82 -11.89 -11.21 0.37
N THR A 83 -11.98 -9.97 0.85
CA THR A 83 -11.20 -8.83 0.35
C THR A 83 -9.72 -8.98 0.71
N ILE A 84 -8.84 -8.83 -0.26
CA ILE A 84 -7.39 -8.73 -0.04
C ILE A 84 -7.04 -7.26 0.19
N VAL A 85 -6.30 -6.99 1.26
CA VAL A 85 -5.84 -5.64 1.60
C VAL A 85 -4.48 -5.41 0.97
N LEU A 86 -4.32 -4.31 0.27
CA LEU A 86 -3.09 -3.97 -0.44
C LEU A 86 -2.36 -2.82 0.26
N LEU A 87 -1.11 -3.08 0.60
CA LEU A 87 -0.16 -2.05 1.00
C LEU A 87 0.36 -1.37 -0.28
N GLU A 88 0.17 -0.07 -0.40
CA GLU A 88 0.75 0.66 -1.52
C GLU A 88 2.22 0.99 -1.27
N THR A 89 3.06 0.87 -2.31
CA THR A 89 4.42 1.40 -2.26
C THR A 89 4.39 2.92 -2.16
N MET A 90 5.28 3.51 -1.36
CA MET A 90 5.32 4.94 -1.10
C MET A 90 6.59 5.59 -1.63
N ALA A 91 6.54 6.88 -1.88
CA ALA A 91 7.70 7.66 -2.37
C ALA A 91 8.81 7.87 -1.31
N GLY A 92 8.54 7.54 -0.05
CA GLY A 92 9.47 7.80 1.06
C GLY A 92 9.60 9.28 1.41
N LYS A 93 8.54 10.05 1.16
CA LYS A 93 8.51 11.49 1.45
C LYS A 93 8.43 11.74 2.96
N GLY A 94 9.39 12.48 3.48
CA GLY A 94 9.41 12.89 4.88
C GLY A 94 9.48 11.70 5.84
N THR A 95 8.37 11.34 6.46
CA THR A 95 8.26 10.24 7.44
C THR A 95 7.28 9.15 7.00
N GLU A 96 7.05 9.03 5.69
CA GLU A 96 6.23 7.95 5.12
C GLU A 96 6.86 6.59 5.40
N VAL A 97 6.00 5.59 5.61
CA VAL A 97 6.36 4.17 5.72
C VAL A 97 5.94 3.47 4.42
N GLY A 98 6.76 2.54 3.94
CA GLY A 98 6.49 1.82 2.69
C GLY A 98 7.26 2.36 1.49
N GLY A 99 8.21 3.27 1.70
CA GLY A 99 9.17 3.71 0.67
C GLY A 99 10.22 2.65 0.33
N ARG A 100 10.37 1.63 1.18
CA ARG A 100 11.25 0.48 0.94
C ARG A 100 10.47 -0.82 0.97
N PHE A 101 10.82 -1.75 0.11
CA PHE A 101 10.17 -3.07 0.07
C PHE A 101 10.29 -3.81 1.40
N GLU A 102 11.41 -3.64 2.12
CA GLU A 102 11.62 -4.23 3.44
C GLU A 102 10.64 -3.71 4.49
N GLU A 103 10.19 -2.46 4.38
CA GLU A 103 9.18 -1.88 5.29
C GLU A 103 7.81 -2.53 5.06
N LEU A 104 7.40 -2.69 3.79
CA LEU A 104 6.18 -3.42 3.44
C LEU A 104 6.24 -4.88 3.90
N ARG A 105 7.39 -5.52 3.69
CA ARG A 105 7.63 -6.88 4.17
C ARG A 105 7.50 -6.97 5.68
N ALA A 106 8.08 -6.04 6.42
CA ALA A 106 8.02 -6.01 7.88
C ALA A 106 6.59 -5.80 8.41
N ILE A 107 5.75 -5.00 7.72
CA ILE A 107 4.33 -4.89 8.04
C ILE A 107 3.63 -6.24 7.84
N ILE A 108 3.85 -6.88 6.69
CA ILE A 108 3.24 -8.18 6.36
C ILE A 108 3.61 -9.21 7.41
N ASP A 109 4.89 -9.32 7.77
CA ASP A 109 5.40 -10.32 8.72
C ASP A 109 4.86 -10.14 10.14
N ARG A 110 4.45 -8.92 10.52
CA ARG A 110 3.87 -8.62 11.83
C ARG A 110 2.37 -8.76 11.92
N THR A 111 1.69 -8.83 10.77
CA THR A 111 0.24 -8.96 10.72
C THR A 111 -0.19 -10.41 10.87
N ALA A 112 -1.21 -10.68 11.65
CA ALA A 112 -1.67 -12.03 11.94
C ALA A 112 -2.24 -12.74 10.70
N MET A 113 -3.03 -12.05 9.88
CA MET A 113 -3.65 -12.59 8.66
C MET A 113 -2.85 -12.23 7.40
N GLN A 114 -1.59 -12.65 7.32
CA GLN A 114 -0.67 -12.33 6.23
C GLN A 114 -1.18 -12.77 4.85
N GLU A 115 -1.93 -13.85 4.78
CA GLU A 115 -2.51 -14.38 3.54
C GLU A 115 -3.56 -13.45 2.92
N LYS A 116 -4.10 -12.53 3.71
CA LYS A 116 -5.04 -11.48 3.28
C LYS A 116 -4.35 -10.20 2.82
N LEU A 117 -3.01 -10.17 2.85
CA LEU A 117 -2.22 -9.01 2.43
C LEU A 117 -1.58 -9.21 1.06
N GLY A 118 -1.61 -8.15 0.27
CA GLY A 118 -0.88 -8.00 -0.98
C GLY A 118 -0.24 -6.62 -1.06
N VAL A 119 0.32 -6.32 -2.22
CA VAL A 119 0.95 -5.03 -2.52
C VAL A 119 0.34 -4.45 -3.79
N CYS A 120 0.10 -3.14 -3.76
CA CYS A 120 -0.10 -2.31 -4.93
C CYS A 120 1.20 -1.54 -5.20
N LEU A 121 1.79 -1.74 -6.37
CA LEU A 121 2.99 -1.02 -6.76
C LEU A 121 2.59 0.21 -7.58
N ASP A 122 2.89 1.41 -7.07
CA ASP A 122 2.77 2.65 -7.83
C ASP A 122 4.11 2.99 -8.48
N THR A 123 4.11 3.16 -9.80
CA THR A 123 5.34 3.35 -10.59
C THR A 123 6.00 4.72 -10.32
N CYS A 124 5.22 5.76 -10.04
CA CYS A 124 5.74 7.06 -9.61
C CYS A 124 6.38 6.95 -8.22
N HIS A 125 5.69 6.31 -7.27
CA HIS A 125 6.19 6.17 -5.91
C HIS A 125 7.50 5.39 -5.84
N VAL A 126 7.61 4.25 -6.51
CA VAL A 126 8.86 3.47 -6.49
C VAL A 126 10.01 4.20 -7.19
N SER A 127 9.74 4.93 -8.28
CA SER A 127 10.75 5.80 -8.92
C SER A 127 11.23 6.89 -7.97
N ASP A 128 10.30 7.60 -7.33
CA ASP A 128 10.61 8.65 -6.36
C ASP A 128 11.32 8.10 -5.11
N ALA A 129 11.06 6.86 -4.72
CA ALA A 129 11.74 6.16 -3.62
C ALA A 129 13.17 5.68 -3.99
N GLY A 130 13.54 5.67 -5.28
CA GLY A 130 14.87 5.34 -5.76
C GLY A 130 15.01 4.01 -6.48
N TYR A 131 13.90 3.32 -6.78
CA TYR A 131 13.88 2.13 -7.62
C TYR A 131 13.79 2.54 -9.10
N ASP A 132 14.80 2.24 -9.89
CA ASP A 132 14.90 2.62 -11.31
C ASP A 132 13.95 1.78 -12.20
N ILE A 133 12.65 1.99 -12.02
CA ILE A 133 11.64 1.22 -12.74
C ILE A 133 11.59 1.56 -14.24
N ALA A 134 12.02 2.76 -14.63
CA ALA A 134 12.06 3.18 -16.03
C ALA A 134 13.29 2.66 -16.75
N GLY A 135 14.47 2.65 -16.11
CA GLY A 135 15.72 2.22 -16.70
C GLY A 135 16.04 0.74 -16.50
N ASN A 136 15.55 0.12 -15.42
CA ASN A 136 15.87 -1.26 -15.05
C ASN A 136 14.73 -1.98 -14.33
N LEU A 137 13.60 -2.11 -15.02
CA LEU A 137 12.40 -2.77 -14.48
C LEU A 137 12.68 -4.19 -13.97
N GLU A 138 13.52 -4.96 -14.69
CA GLU A 138 13.82 -6.35 -14.33
C GLU A 138 14.48 -6.43 -12.95
N ALA A 139 15.50 -5.63 -12.67
CA ALA A 139 16.16 -5.60 -11.37
C ALA A 139 15.22 -5.15 -10.24
N VAL A 140 14.32 -4.21 -10.50
CA VAL A 140 13.31 -3.78 -9.52
C VAL A 140 12.34 -4.93 -9.20
N LEU A 141 11.88 -5.66 -10.20
CA LEU A 141 11.00 -6.81 -10.00
C LEU A 141 11.72 -7.99 -9.32
N GLU A 142 13.00 -8.23 -9.64
CA GLU A 142 13.82 -9.23 -8.94
C GLU A 142 14.00 -8.86 -7.46
N GLU A 143 14.24 -7.60 -7.15
CA GLU A 143 14.34 -7.13 -5.77
C GLU A 143 13.00 -7.25 -5.04
N PHE A 144 11.89 -6.88 -5.70
CA PHE A 144 10.55 -7.06 -5.15
C PHE A 144 10.27 -8.54 -4.85
N ASP A 145 10.58 -9.44 -5.79
CA ASP A 145 10.37 -10.88 -5.59
C ASP A 145 11.20 -11.42 -4.44
N ARG A 146 12.46 -11.03 -4.35
CA ARG A 146 13.37 -11.45 -3.29
C ARG A 146 12.90 -10.99 -1.90
N VAL A 147 12.35 -9.77 -1.79
CA VAL A 147 11.99 -9.16 -0.48
C VAL A 147 10.56 -9.50 -0.10
N ILE A 148 9.61 -9.34 -1.02
CA ILE A 148 8.17 -9.44 -0.75
C ILE A 148 7.58 -10.73 -1.33
N GLY A 149 8.00 -11.10 -2.54
CA GLY A 149 7.46 -12.18 -3.36
C GLY A 149 6.47 -11.67 -4.40
N LEU A 150 6.73 -11.96 -5.70
CA LEU A 150 5.84 -11.57 -6.81
C LEU A 150 4.39 -12.04 -6.64
N PRO A 151 4.06 -13.19 -6.02
CA PRO A 151 2.67 -13.57 -5.79
C PRO A 151 1.87 -12.57 -4.94
N ARG A 152 2.54 -11.67 -4.20
CA ARG A 152 1.89 -10.61 -3.43
C ARG A 152 1.63 -9.34 -4.23
N LEU A 153 2.18 -9.18 -5.41
CA LEU A 153 1.87 -8.07 -6.32
C LEU A 153 0.48 -8.29 -6.93
N ARG A 154 -0.50 -7.52 -6.50
CA ARG A 154 -1.91 -7.70 -6.86
C ARG A 154 -2.49 -6.59 -7.71
N ALA A 155 -1.90 -5.40 -7.64
CA ALA A 155 -2.33 -4.24 -8.39
C ALA A 155 -1.13 -3.36 -8.77
N LEU A 156 -1.32 -2.56 -9.81
CA LEU A 156 -0.38 -1.54 -10.26
C LEU A 156 -1.13 -0.22 -10.41
N HIS A 157 -0.57 0.84 -9.86
CA HIS A 157 -0.88 2.21 -10.26
C HIS A 157 0.16 2.64 -11.28
N LEU A 158 -0.26 2.78 -12.53
CA LEU A 158 0.62 3.22 -13.63
C LEU A 158 0.61 4.73 -13.72
N ASN A 159 1.65 5.34 -13.24
CA ASN A 159 1.87 6.77 -13.24
C ASN A 159 3.28 7.09 -13.74
N ASP A 160 3.44 8.22 -14.41
CA ASP A 160 4.76 8.80 -14.59
C ASP A 160 5.08 9.76 -13.44
N SER A 161 6.35 10.19 -13.30
CA SER A 161 6.75 11.14 -12.28
C SER A 161 7.21 12.45 -12.89
N LYS A 162 6.78 13.57 -12.31
CA LYS A 162 7.33 14.91 -12.60
C LYS A 162 8.75 15.11 -12.12
N ASN A 163 9.29 14.15 -11.39
CA ASN A 163 10.55 14.28 -10.69
C ASN A 163 11.57 13.27 -11.21
N LEU A 164 12.83 13.55 -10.90
CA LEU A 164 13.90 12.61 -11.14
C LEU A 164 13.87 11.45 -10.13
N LEU A 165 14.49 10.34 -10.50
CA LEU A 165 14.68 9.19 -9.64
C LEU A 165 15.19 9.59 -8.24
N ALA A 166 14.66 8.95 -7.21
CA ALA A 166 15.01 9.20 -5.80
C ALA A 166 14.70 10.62 -5.29
N SER A 167 13.69 11.26 -5.83
CA SER A 167 13.32 12.63 -5.43
C SER A 167 12.55 12.72 -4.11
N HIS A 168 11.89 11.66 -3.68
CA HIS A 168 11.03 11.59 -2.49
C HIS A 168 9.94 12.67 -2.43
N LYS A 169 9.25 12.91 -3.56
CA LYS A 169 8.29 14.02 -3.66
C LYS A 169 6.83 13.62 -3.88
N ASP A 170 6.60 12.50 -4.56
CA ASP A 170 5.26 12.05 -4.94
C ASP A 170 4.51 13.14 -5.74
N ARG A 171 4.81 13.21 -7.04
CA ARG A 171 4.15 14.10 -7.99
C ARG A 171 3.93 13.36 -9.30
N HIS A 172 2.72 12.83 -9.45
CA HIS A 172 2.32 12.08 -10.63
C HIS A 172 2.30 12.95 -11.89
N GLU A 173 2.67 12.34 -13.00
CA GLU A 173 2.49 12.87 -14.35
C GLU A 173 1.78 11.82 -15.21
N ARG A 174 1.30 12.24 -16.36
CA ARG A 174 0.72 11.36 -17.36
C ARG A 174 1.80 10.47 -17.96
N LEU A 175 1.41 9.24 -18.29
CA LEU A 175 2.33 8.29 -18.93
C LEU A 175 2.93 8.88 -20.21
N GLY A 176 4.27 8.88 -20.27
CA GLY A 176 5.05 9.42 -21.38
C GLY A 176 5.29 10.94 -21.33
N GLU A 177 4.91 11.62 -20.25
CA GLU A 177 5.09 13.07 -20.06
C GLU A 177 6.01 13.39 -18.85
N GLY A 178 6.56 12.37 -18.16
CA GLY A 178 7.46 12.50 -17.01
C GLY A 178 8.91 12.21 -17.30
#